data_f2c30cb0497fb02a081b5ff1534d9ae7
#
_entry.id   f2c30cb0497fb02a081b5ff1534d9ae7
#
_cell.length_a   1.000
_cell.length_b   1.000
_cell.length_c   1.000
_cell.angle_alpha   90.00
_cell.angle_beta   90.00
_cell.angle_gamma   90.00
#
_symmetry.space_group_name_H-M   'P 1'
#
loop_
_entity.id
_entity.type
_entity.pdbx_description
1 polymer ?
#
loop_
_entity_poly.entity_id
_entity_poly.type
_entity_poly.pdbx_seq_one_letter_code
_entity_poly.pdbx_strand_id
1 'polypeptide(L)'
;VATGRYPYTGRFGVLSDEDKKAVDEAMELVNVSQIKDKDFTKISDGQRQRVMLSRAICQQPEIIVLDEPTSYLDIKYKLEFLSILQRLKRQKNLTVIMSLHELDMAKRVSDHIMCIDGRYVDRYGTPEEVFTDQYVSGLFGITAGSFDETGEDLELEKPDGMARVFVIAGGGMGRKSFRSLQRKGIPFATGIIYENDLDYPAAKALSAEIVSARSFEPVDDALIEKAKELIDACEGVICDRTEFGTYEQFNSRLYEYAVSTGKIIKIPFHEEQLAQL
;
A
#
# COMPACT_ATOMS: atom_id res chain seq x y z
N VAL A 1 -21.25 -20.55 -16.67
CA VAL A 1 -20.74 -19.68 -17.75
C VAL A 1 -21.72 -19.62 -18.91
N ALA A 2 -22.21 -20.77 -19.39
CA ALA A 2 -23.10 -20.87 -20.56
C ALA A 2 -24.36 -19.99 -20.50
N THR A 3 -24.87 -19.69 -19.30
CA THR A 3 -26.02 -18.77 -19.12
C THR A 3 -25.73 -17.34 -19.61
N GLY A 4 -24.47 -16.97 -19.76
CA GLY A 4 -24.07 -15.68 -20.39
C GLY A 4 -24.44 -15.60 -21.87
N ARG A 5 -24.65 -16.73 -22.54
CA ARG A 5 -25.05 -16.80 -23.96
C ARG A 5 -26.57 -16.73 -24.16
N TYR A 6 -27.40 -16.75 -23.12
CA TYR A 6 -28.86 -16.69 -23.27
C TYR A 6 -29.38 -15.54 -24.11
N PRO A 7 -28.80 -14.33 -24.13
CA PRO A 7 -29.24 -13.28 -25.04
C PRO A 7 -29.09 -13.65 -26.54
N TYR A 8 -28.25 -14.61 -26.86
CA TYR A 8 -27.96 -15.03 -28.25
C TYR A 8 -28.67 -16.34 -28.63
N THR A 9 -29.24 -17.04 -27.64
CA THR A 9 -29.98 -18.28 -27.91
C THR A 9 -31.42 -18.00 -28.31
N GLY A 10 -31.97 -18.85 -29.16
CA GLY A 10 -33.37 -18.75 -29.54
C GLY A 10 -34.32 -19.12 -28.39
N ARG A 11 -35.64 -19.17 -28.71
CA ARG A 11 -36.75 -19.39 -27.76
C ARG A 11 -36.58 -20.61 -26.85
N PHE A 12 -35.81 -21.60 -27.26
CA PHE A 12 -35.59 -22.85 -26.53
C PHE A 12 -34.29 -22.85 -25.74
N GLY A 13 -33.50 -21.76 -25.73
CA GLY A 13 -32.26 -21.67 -24.97
C GLY A 13 -31.16 -22.65 -25.40
N VAL A 14 -31.24 -23.22 -26.61
CA VAL A 14 -30.27 -24.18 -27.10
C VAL A 14 -29.03 -23.44 -27.60
N LEU A 15 -27.87 -23.83 -27.07
CA LEU A 15 -26.57 -23.27 -27.47
C LEU A 15 -26.16 -23.79 -28.86
N SER A 16 -25.85 -22.88 -29.76
CA SER A 16 -25.19 -23.19 -31.03
C SER A 16 -23.73 -23.64 -30.80
N ASP A 17 -23.06 -24.12 -31.84
CA ASP A 17 -21.64 -24.45 -31.72
C ASP A 17 -20.78 -23.18 -31.57
N GLU A 18 -21.20 -22.05 -32.10
CA GLU A 18 -20.58 -20.75 -31.86
C GLU A 18 -20.71 -20.32 -30.41
N ASP A 19 -21.87 -20.55 -29.77
CA ASP A 19 -22.07 -20.27 -28.35
C ASP A 19 -21.19 -21.12 -27.47
N LYS A 20 -21.07 -22.43 -27.75
CA LYS A 20 -20.20 -23.35 -27.04
C LYS A 20 -18.74 -22.90 -27.15
N LYS A 21 -18.29 -22.52 -28.35
CA LYS A 21 -16.94 -22.00 -28.56
C LYS A 21 -16.69 -20.72 -27.77
N ALA A 22 -17.63 -19.77 -27.75
CA ALA A 22 -17.51 -18.54 -26.96
C ALA A 22 -17.44 -18.82 -25.45
N VAL A 23 -18.15 -19.83 -24.96
CA VAL A 23 -18.08 -20.28 -23.56
C VAL A 23 -16.71 -20.87 -23.25
N ASP A 24 -16.19 -21.78 -24.09
CA ASP A 24 -14.89 -22.40 -23.88
C ASP A 24 -13.76 -21.35 -23.92
N GLU A 25 -13.76 -20.47 -24.91
CA GLU A 25 -12.80 -19.36 -25.00
C GLU A 25 -12.86 -18.44 -23.75
N ALA A 26 -14.05 -18.11 -23.27
CA ALA A 26 -14.20 -17.28 -22.09
C ALA A 26 -13.69 -17.99 -20.82
N MET A 27 -13.83 -19.30 -20.71
CA MET A 27 -13.31 -20.10 -19.61
C MET A 27 -11.79 -20.21 -19.64
N GLU A 28 -11.20 -20.33 -20.83
CA GLU A 28 -9.75 -20.34 -21.01
C GLU A 28 -9.13 -18.98 -20.63
N LEU A 29 -9.73 -17.88 -21.07
CA LEU A 29 -9.26 -16.53 -20.81
C LEU A 29 -9.09 -16.21 -19.31
N VAL A 30 -9.92 -16.83 -18.46
CA VAL A 30 -9.87 -16.60 -17.01
C VAL A 30 -9.34 -17.81 -16.24
N ASN A 31 -8.76 -18.80 -16.92
CA ASN A 31 -8.16 -20.01 -16.34
C ASN A 31 -9.12 -20.81 -15.44
N VAL A 32 -10.32 -21.11 -15.93
CA VAL A 32 -11.33 -21.95 -15.21
C VAL A 32 -11.76 -23.20 -15.98
N SER A 33 -11.19 -23.49 -17.14
CA SER A 33 -11.54 -24.66 -17.95
C SER A 33 -11.39 -25.99 -17.20
N GLN A 34 -10.39 -26.09 -16.32
CA GLN A 34 -10.14 -27.29 -15.51
C GLN A 34 -11.19 -27.57 -14.42
N ILE A 35 -12.09 -26.64 -14.18
CA ILE A 35 -13.17 -26.79 -13.20
C ILE A 35 -14.57 -26.77 -13.83
N LYS A 36 -14.67 -26.91 -15.16
CA LYS A 36 -15.92 -26.78 -15.92
C LYS A 36 -17.03 -27.72 -15.43
N ASP A 37 -16.67 -28.90 -14.98
CA ASP A 37 -17.61 -29.94 -14.52
C ASP A 37 -17.84 -29.90 -13.00
N LYS A 38 -17.24 -28.94 -12.27
CA LYS A 38 -17.44 -28.80 -10.84
C LYS A 38 -18.72 -28.05 -10.52
N ASP A 39 -19.33 -28.43 -9.41
CA ASP A 39 -20.45 -27.71 -8.83
C ASP A 39 -19.97 -26.31 -8.39
N PHE A 40 -20.67 -25.26 -8.83
CA PHE A 40 -20.36 -23.86 -8.52
C PHE A 40 -20.33 -23.58 -7.01
N THR A 41 -21.13 -24.30 -6.23
CA THR A 41 -21.17 -24.15 -4.77
C THR A 41 -19.97 -24.75 -4.05
N LYS A 42 -19.19 -25.62 -4.75
CA LYS A 42 -18.06 -26.38 -4.19
C LYS A 42 -16.70 -25.88 -4.63
N ILE A 43 -16.63 -24.74 -5.31
CA ILE A 43 -15.39 -24.09 -5.72
C ILE A 43 -15.04 -22.93 -4.79
N SER A 44 -13.77 -22.52 -4.75
CA SER A 44 -13.31 -21.41 -3.93
C SER A 44 -13.87 -20.05 -4.39
N ASP A 45 -13.86 -19.05 -3.52
CA ASP A 45 -14.36 -17.70 -3.84
C ASP A 45 -13.62 -17.08 -5.02
N GLY A 46 -12.30 -17.21 -5.10
CA GLY A 46 -11.53 -16.77 -6.26
C GLY A 46 -11.86 -17.51 -7.54
N GLN A 47 -12.20 -18.80 -7.46
CA GLN A 47 -12.71 -19.55 -8.61
C GLN A 47 -14.11 -19.10 -9.01
N ARG A 48 -14.99 -18.81 -8.03
CA ARG A 48 -16.33 -18.26 -8.28
C ARG A 48 -16.25 -16.91 -9.00
N GLN A 49 -15.43 -15.99 -8.53
CA GLN A 49 -15.23 -14.68 -9.18
C GLN A 49 -14.78 -14.83 -10.63
N ARG A 50 -13.80 -15.71 -10.90
CA ARG A 50 -13.36 -15.99 -12.27
C ARG A 50 -14.46 -16.64 -13.14
N VAL A 51 -15.25 -17.54 -12.58
CA VAL A 51 -16.39 -18.12 -13.30
C VAL A 51 -17.46 -17.06 -13.61
N MET A 52 -17.74 -16.13 -12.70
CA MET A 52 -18.66 -15.03 -12.94
C MET A 52 -18.13 -14.07 -13.99
N LEU A 53 -16.82 -13.76 -13.95
CA LEU A 53 -16.17 -12.98 -15.00
C LEU A 53 -16.24 -13.67 -16.35
N SER A 54 -15.97 -14.98 -16.41
CA SER A 54 -16.12 -15.79 -17.63
C SER A 54 -17.54 -15.72 -18.20
N ARG A 55 -18.56 -15.76 -17.33
CA ARG A 55 -19.96 -15.59 -17.74
C ARG A 55 -20.23 -14.23 -18.37
N ALA A 56 -19.61 -13.17 -17.87
CA ALA A 56 -19.72 -11.84 -18.45
C ALA A 56 -18.98 -11.74 -19.80
N ILE A 57 -17.76 -12.29 -19.87
CA ILE A 57 -16.91 -12.23 -21.08
C ILE A 57 -17.53 -13.01 -22.24
N CYS A 58 -18.16 -14.17 -21.97
CA CYS A 58 -18.75 -14.99 -23.05
C CYS A 58 -19.94 -14.28 -23.74
N GLN A 59 -20.45 -13.19 -23.20
CA GLN A 59 -21.39 -12.29 -23.89
C GLN A 59 -20.70 -11.42 -24.95
N GLN A 60 -19.36 -11.42 -25.00
CA GLN A 60 -18.56 -10.59 -25.90
C GLN A 60 -18.91 -9.09 -25.79
N PRO A 61 -18.95 -8.54 -24.56
CA PRO A 61 -19.33 -7.16 -24.35
C PRO A 61 -18.21 -6.19 -24.72
N GLU A 62 -18.55 -4.96 -25.01
CA GLU A 62 -17.61 -3.84 -25.12
C GLU A 62 -17.31 -3.21 -23.77
N ILE A 63 -18.26 -3.30 -22.82
CA ILE A 63 -18.15 -2.74 -21.46
C ILE A 63 -18.53 -3.80 -20.45
N ILE A 64 -17.71 -3.97 -19.42
CA ILE A 64 -18.02 -4.76 -18.23
C ILE A 64 -18.07 -3.84 -17.01
N VAL A 65 -19.14 -3.98 -16.22
CA VAL A 65 -19.29 -3.30 -14.93
C VAL A 65 -19.14 -4.34 -13.81
N LEU A 66 -18.25 -4.09 -12.86
CA LEU A 66 -17.95 -4.97 -11.74
C LEU A 66 -18.11 -4.20 -10.44
N ASP A 67 -18.91 -4.74 -9.55
CA ASP A 67 -19.09 -4.18 -8.22
C ASP A 67 -18.25 -4.95 -7.22
N GLU A 68 -17.29 -4.27 -6.60
CA GLU A 68 -16.33 -4.79 -5.63
C GLU A 68 -15.72 -6.17 -6.00
N PRO A 69 -15.16 -6.35 -7.20
CA PRO A 69 -14.79 -7.69 -7.67
C PRO A 69 -13.62 -8.32 -6.91
N THR A 70 -12.90 -7.53 -6.10
CA THR A 70 -11.75 -8.00 -5.30
C THR A 70 -12.09 -8.22 -3.83
N SER A 71 -13.31 -7.86 -3.40
CA SER A 71 -13.74 -8.07 -2.03
C SER A 71 -13.72 -9.55 -1.66
N TYR A 72 -13.27 -9.87 -0.45
CA TYR A 72 -13.14 -11.23 0.08
C TYR A 72 -12.09 -12.12 -0.63
N LEU A 73 -11.30 -11.58 -1.56
CA LEU A 73 -10.17 -12.30 -2.15
C LEU A 73 -8.90 -12.03 -1.35
N ASP A 74 -8.11 -13.07 -1.12
CA ASP A 74 -6.75 -12.87 -0.63
C ASP A 74 -5.83 -12.28 -1.73
N ILE A 75 -4.69 -11.75 -1.33
CA ILE A 75 -3.77 -10.99 -2.20
C ILE A 75 -3.44 -11.75 -3.49
N LYS A 76 -3.20 -13.06 -3.40
CA LYS A 76 -2.86 -13.88 -4.57
C LYS A 76 -3.98 -13.83 -5.62
N TYR A 77 -5.21 -14.07 -5.20
CA TYR A 77 -6.36 -14.12 -6.10
C TYR A 77 -6.78 -12.74 -6.61
N LYS A 78 -6.60 -11.69 -5.81
CA LYS A 78 -6.75 -10.30 -6.26
C LYS A 78 -5.82 -10.00 -7.43
N LEU A 79 -4.53 -10.28 -7.27
CA LEU A 79 -3.53 -10.03 -8.32
C LEU A 79 -3.80 -10.85 -9.58
N GLU A 80 -4.18 -12.13 -9.44
CA GLU A 80 -4.56 -12.96 -10.59
C GLU A 80 -5.77 -12.38 -11.32
N PHE A 81 -6.81 -11.98 -10.60
CA PHE A 81 -8.04 -11.41 -11.16
C PHE A 81 -7.78 -10.11 -11.92
N LEU A 82 -7.07 -9.18 -11.30
CA LEU A 82 -6.73 -7.88 -11.91
C LEU A 82 -5.82 -8.06 -13.13
N SER A 83 -4.87 -9.00 -13.09
CA SER A 83 -4.02 -9.33 -14.25
C SER A 83 -4.84 -9.88 -15.42
N ILE A 84 -5.86 -10.68 -15.14
CA ILE A 84 -6.80 -11.16 -16.17
C ILE A 84 -7.56 -9.99 -16.79
N LEU A 85 -8.10 -9.08 -15.98
CA LEU A 85 -8.82 -7.90 -16.48
C LEU A 85 -7.94 -7.01 -17.35
N GLN A 86 -6.70 -6.73 -16.92
CA GLN A 86 -5.75 -5.95 -17.72
C GLN A 86 -5.41 -6.62 -19.06
N ARG A 87 -5.24 -7.94 -19.05
CA ARG A 87 -5.02 -8.71 -20.29
C ARG A 87 -6.22 -8.60 -21.24
N LEU A 88 -7.43 -8.78 -20.72
CA LEU A 88 -8.67 -8.67 -21.50
C LEU A 88 -8.86 -7.28 -22.11
N LYS A 89 -8.62 -6.24 -21.31
CA LYS A 89 -8.64 -4.86 -21.78
C LYS A 89 -7.74 -4.66 -23.02
N ARG A 90 -6.49 -5.16 -22.95
CA ARG A 90 -5.52 -5.01 -24.04
C ARG A 90 -5.85 -5.88 -25.26
N GLN A 91 -6.31 -7.12 -25.05
CA GLN A 91 -6.54 -8.08 -26.13
C GLN A 91 -7.90 -7.94 -26.82
N LYS A 92 -8.90 -7.51 -26.07
CA LYS A 92 -10.30 -7.43 -26.56
C LYS A 92 -10.81 -5.99 -26.69
N ASN A 93 -9.97 -4.99 -26.42
CA ASN A 93 -10.37 -3.57 -26.37
C ASN A 93 -11.58 -3.35 -25.44
N LEU A 94 -11.60 -4.06 -24.33
CA LEU A 94 -12.68 -4.07 -23.36
C LEU A 94 -12.59 -2.86 -22.44
N THR A 95 -13.70 -2.14 -22.27
CA THR A 95 -13.82 -1.14 -21.22
C THR A 95 -14.27 -1.81 -19.92
N VAL A 96 -13.51 -1.60 -18.85
CA VAL A 96 -13.84 -2.13 -17.51
C VAL A 96 -14.15 -0.98 -16.58
N ILE A 97 -15.34 -1.00 -15.98
CA ILE A 97 -15.74 -0.10 -14.92
C ILE A 97 -15.87 -0.94 -13.66
N MET A 98 -15.20 -0.57 -12.56
CA MET A 98 -15.29 -1.32 -11.32
C MET A 98 -15.24 -0.41 -10.11
N SER A 99 -15.99 -0.78 -9.07
CA SER A 99 -15.82 -0.19 -7.74
C SER A 99 -14.68 -0.89 -6.99
N LEU A 100 -13.85 -0.13 -6.30
CA LEU A 100 -12.75 -0.63 -5.48
C LEU A 100 -12.69 0.15 -4.17
N HIS A 101 -12.39 -0.56 -3.08
CA HIS A 101 -12.13 0.06 -1.78
C HIS A 101 -10.63 0.21 -1.48
N GLU A 102 -9.79 -0.59 -2.12
CA GLU A 102 -8.34 -0.54 -1.95
C GLU A 102 -7.74 0.54 -2.86
N LEU A 103 -7.32 1.64 -2.27
CA LEU A 103 -6.77 2.79 -2.99
C LEU A 103 -5.49 2.46 -3.77
N ASP A 104 -4.60 1.66 -3.16
CA ASP A 104 -3.37 1.20 -3.78
C ASP A 104 -3.64 0.37 -5.05
N MET A 105 -4.66 -0.49 -5.01
CA MET A 105 -5.11 -1.26 -6.17
C MET A 105 -5.72 -0.34 -7.24
N ALA A 106 -6.57 0.61 -6.84
CA ALA A 106 -7.19 1.56 -7.76
C ALA A 106 -6.12 2.35 -8.52
N LYS A 107 -5.11 2.88 -7.83
CA LYS A 107 -3.98 3.59 -8.46
C LYS A 107 -3.23 2.74 -9.50
N ARG A 108 -2.99 1.46 -9.19
CA ARG A 108 -2.15 0.58 -10.01
C ARG A 108 -2.83 0.03 -11.25
N VAL A 109 -4.16 -0.11 -11.22
CA VAL A 109 -4.87 -0.83 -12.29
C VAL A 109 -5.71 0.07 -13.18
N SER A 110 -6.05 1.28 -12.74
CA SER A 110 -6.97 2.17 -13.43
C SER A 110 -6.26 3.11 -14.38
N ASP A 111 -6.87 3.39 -15.53
CA ASP A 111 -6.46 4.49 -16.41
C ASP A 111 -7.08 5.81 -15.93
N HIS A 112 -8.31 5.74 -15.40
CA HIS A 112 -9.03 6.87 -14.82
C HIS A 112 -9.72 6.42 -13.55
N ILE A 113 -9.85 7.34 -12.62
CA ILE A 113 -10.51 7.15 -11.34
C ILE A 113 -11.63 8.18 -11.20
N MET A 114 -12.74 7.72 -10.68
CA MET A 114 -13.88 8.54 -10.29
C MET A 114 -14.07 8.40 -8.79
N CYS A 115 -13.81 9.47 -8.04
CA CYS A 115 -14.08 9.52 -6.62
C CYS A 115 -15.51 9.98 -6.38
N ILE A 116 -16.23 9.22 -5.56
CA ILE A 116 -17.63 9.49 -5.24
C ILE A 116 -17.72 9.82 -3.75
N ASP A 117 -18.24 11.01 -3.46
CA ASP A 117 -18.60 11.43 -2.10
C ASP A 117 -20.14 11.50 -1.98
N GLY A 118 -20.69 10.55 -1.26
CA GLY A 118 -22.13 10.39 -1.10
C GLY A 118 -22.87 10.22 -2.43
N ARG A 119 -23.40 11.30 -3.01
CA ARG A 119 -24.20 11.28 -4.24
C ARG A 119 -23.52 12.00 -5.42
N TYR A 120 -22.38 12.55 -5.22
CA TYR A 120 -21.70 13.39 -6.21
C TYR A 120 -20.36 12.80 -6.60
N VAL A 121 -19.98 13.03 -7.86
CA VAL A 121 -18.62 12.83 -8.32
C VAL A 121 -17.79 14.00 -7.82
N ASP A 122 -16.86 13.73 -6.91
CA ASP A 122 -16.00 14.76 -6.34
C ASP A 122 -14.82 15.05 -7.29
N ARG A 123 -14.13 13.99 -7.74
CA ARG A 123 -13.04 14.10 -8.72
C ARG A 123 -13.13 13.02 -9.79
N TYR A 124 -12.62 13.35 -10.98
CA TYR A 124 -12.42 12.43 -12.10
C TYR A 124 -11.15 12.79 -12.85
N GLY A 125 -10.28 11.81 -13.09
CA GLY A 125 -9.03 12.01 -13.83
C GLY A 125 -8.16 10.75 -13.80
N THR A 126 -6.89 10.88 -14.20
CA THR A 126 -5.90 9.83 -14.02
C THR A 126 -5.58 9.65 -12.53
N PRO A 127 -5.01 8.51 -12.11
CA PRO A 127 -4.59 8.33 -10.72
C PRO A 127 -3.72 9.49 -10.21
N GLU A 128 -2.78 9.98 -11.00
CA GLU A 128 -1.86 11.05 -10.66
C GLU A 128 -2.55 12.41 -10.49
N GLU A 129 -3.63 12.65 -11.25
CA GLU A 129 -4.44 13.87 -11.15
C GLU A 129 -5.38 13.85 -9.96
N VAL A 130 -5.90 12.67 -9.61
CA VAL A 130 -6.88 12.49 -8.54
C VAL A 130 -6.19 12.40 -7.18
N PHE A 131 -5.18 11.57 -7.04
CA PHE A 131 -4.50 11.34 -5.76
C PHE A 131 -3.39 12.36 -5.54
N THR A 132 -3.79 13.57 -5.22
CA THR A 132 -2.87 14.65 -4.81
C THR A 132 -2.75 14.70 -3.29
N ASP A 133 -1.68 15.34 -2.80
CA ASP A 133 -1.40 15.46 -1.36
C ASP A 133 -2.63 15.90 -0.55
N GLN A 134 -2.89 15.18 0.53
CA GLN A 134 -3.99 15.41 1.47
C GLN A 134 -5.42 15.17 0.92
N TYR A 135 -5.57 14.82 -0.35
CA TYR A 135 -6.90 14.61 -0.92
C TYR A 135 -7.61 13.38 -0.32
N VAL A 136 -6.92 12.27 -0.23
CA VAL A 136 -7.47 11.02 0.34
C VAL A 136 -7.83 11.23 1.80
N SER A 137 -6.94 11.85 2.56
CA SER A 137 -7.18 12.16 3.97
C SER A 137 -8.43 13.03 4.15
N GLY A 138 -8.63 14.01 3.27
CA GLY A 138 -9.84 14.86 3.25
C GLY A 138 -11.11 14.10 2.86
N LEU A 139 -11.05 13.30 1.79
CA LEU A 139 -12.19 12.54 1.26
C LEU A 139 -12.73 11.52 2.27
N PHE A 140 -11.82 10.82 2.96
CA PHE A 140 -12.18 9.83 3.96
C PHE A 140 -12.33 10.39 5.37
N GLY A 141 -12.11 11.70 5.56
CA GLY A 141 -12.22 12.36 6.87
C GLY A 141 -11.27 11.76 7.90
N ILE A 142 -10.04 11.41 7.49
CA ILE A 142 -9.04 10.81 8.37
C ILE A 142 -8.62 11.85 9.41
N THR A 143 -9.04 11.65 10.65
CA THR A 143 -8.72 12.52 11.80
C THR A 143 -7.76 11.84 12.76
N ALA A 144 -7.64 10.50 12.71
CA ALA A 144 -6.75 9.71 13.56
C ALA A 144 -5.68 9.03 12.69
N GLY A 145 -4.42 9.34 12.95
CA GLY A 145 -3.31 8.85 12.13
C GLY A 145 -3.05 9.69 10.89
N SER A 146 -2.30 9.15 9.96
CA SER A 146 -1.95 9.78 8.69
C SER A 146 -1.93 8.76 7.55
N PHE A 147 -2.22 9.24 6.35
CA PHE A 147 -2.08 8.48 5.12
C PHE A 147 -1.04 9.17 4.24
N ASP A 148 0.02 8.44 3.91
CA ASP A 148 1.02 8.90 2.95
C ASP A 148 0.56 8.54 1.53
N GLU A 149 0.12 9.54 0.80
CA GLU A 149 -0.39 9.38 -0.57
C GLU A 149 0.71 9.02 -1.58
N THR A 150 1.96 9.29 -1.24
CA THR A 150 3.13 8.97 -2.08
C THR A 150 3.58 7.53 -1.90
N GLY A 151 3.69 7.08 -0.65
CA GLY A 151 4.11 5.73 -0.29
C GLY A 151 2.97 4.74 -0.10
N GLU A 152 1.72 5.20 -0.13
CA GLU A 152 0.51 4.39 0.12
C GLU A 152 0.52 3.72 1.50
N ASP A 153 1.27 4.30 2.45
CA ASP A 153 1.39 3.80 3.82
C ASP A 153 0.37 4.49 4.75
N LEU A 154 -0.29 3.69 5.56
CA LEU A 154 -1.15 4.17 6.65
C LEU A 154 -0.37 4.07 7.96
N GLU A 155 -0.29 5.19 8.67
CA GLU A 155 0.31 5.21 10.00
C GLU A 155 -0.72 5.64 11.05
N LEU A 156 -0.70 4.97 12.19
CA LEU A 156 -1.54 5.30 13.33
C LEU A 156 -1.02 6.58 14.01
N GLU A 157 -1.78 7.11 14.98
CA GLU A 157 -1.34 8.28 15.75
C GLU A 157 0.01 8.03 16.44
N LYS A 158 0.83 9.08 16.45
CA LYS A 158 2.10 9.05 17.17
C LYS A 158 1.85 9.04 18.68
N PRO A 159 2.77 8.44 19.47
CA PRO A 159 2.71 8.50 20.92
C PRO A 159 2.84 9.94 21.43
N ASP A 160 2.06 10.27 22.45
CA ASP A 160 2.11 11.57 23.11
C ASP A 160 3.36 11.73 23.98
N GLY A 161 3.82 12.96 24.11
CA GLY A 161 4.89 13.33 25.02
C GLY A 161 6.20 13.69 24.35
N MET A 162 7.20 14.04 25.16
CA MET A 162 8.55 14.32 24.69
C MET A 162 9.28 13.03 24.31
N ALA A 163 10.16 13.13 23.32
CA ALA A 163 10.93 12.00 22.85
C ALA A 163 11.78 11.38 23.99
N ARG A 164 11.63 10.09 24.21
CA ARG A 164 12.42 9.30 25.17
C ARG A 164 13.55 8.53 24.51
N VAL A 165 13.37 8.21 23.23
CA VAL A 165 14.33 7.45 22.44
C VAL A 165 14.67 8.24 21.18
N PHE A 166 15.94 8.27 20.81
CA PHE A 166 16.37 8.77 19.50
C PHE A 166 16.64 7.60 18.55
N VAL A 167 16.16 7.68 17.32
CA VAL A 167 16.37 6.63 16.31
C VAL A 167 17.27 7.15 15.19
N ILE A 168 18.44 6.57 15.00
CA ILE A 168 19.30 6.81 13.85
C ILE A 168 18.86 5.86 12.75
N ALA A 169 18.17 6.40 11.72
CA ALA A 169 17.52 5.64 10.67
C ALA A 169 17.92 6.17 9.27
N GLY A 170 17.30 5.63 8.25
CA GLY A 170 17.47 6.01 6.85
C GLY A 170 17.58 4.79 5.94
N GLY A 171 17.33 4.99 4.64
CA GLY A 171 17.35 3.94 3.63
C GLY A 171 16.21 2.93 3.74
N GLY A 172 15.10 3.30 4.39
CA GLY A 172 13.94 2.42 4.59
C GLY A 172 14.09 1.44 5.77
N MET A 173 15.17 1.51 6.55
CA MET A 173 15.42 0.57 7.65
C MET A 173 14.77 0.98 8.97
N GLY A 174 14.43 2.27 9.14
CA GLY A 174 13.86 2.81 10.39
C GLY A 174 12.41 2.47 10.62
N ARG A 175 11.60 2.24 9.59
CA ARG A 175 10.15 1.99 9.72
C ARG A 175 9.78 0.93 10.75
N LYS A 176 10.56 -0.15 10.82
CA LYS A 176 10.34 -1.24 11.78
C LYS A 176 10.45 -0.75 13.22
N SER A 177 11.45 0.03 13.53
CA SER A 177 11.66 0.61 14.87
C SER A 177 10.62 1.68 15.17
N PHE A 178 10.28 2.56 14.23
CA PHE A 178 9.24 3.56 14.40
C PHE A 178 7.89 2.93 14.77
N ARG A 179 7.43 1.95 14.00
CA ARG A 179 6.18 1.23 14.26
C ARG A 179 6.24 0.40 15.55
N SER A 180 7.42 -0.11 15.94
CA SER A 180 7.59 -0.82 17.20
C SER A 180 7.45 0.11 18.40
N LEU A 181 8.07 1.28 18.36
CA LEU A 181 7.98 2.31 19.39
C LEU A 181 6.56 2.86 19.49
N GLN A 182 5.92 3.14 18.35
CA GLN A 182 4.52 3.57 18.29
C GLN A 182 3.59 2.57 18.97
N ARG A 183 3.67 1.26 18.64
CA ARG A 183 2.84 0.22 19.28
C ARG A 183 3.04 0.10 20.78
N LYS A 184 4.22 0.47 21.29
CA LYS A 184 4.55 0.46 22.74
C LYS A 184 4.19 1.77 23.43
N GLY A 185 3.69 2.77 22.70
CA GLY A 185 3.38 4.09 23.25
C GLY A 185 4.63 4.87 23.67
N ILE A 186 5.80 4.58 23.08
CA ILE A 186 7.07 5.24 23.42
C ILE A 186 7.31 6.37 22.42
N PRO A 187 7.24 7.66 22.83
CA PRO A 187 7.54 8.79 21.96
C PRO A 187 9.04 8.81 21.64
N PHE A 188 9.36 9.10 20.38
CA PHE A 188 10.73 9.10 19.89
C PHE A 188 11.04 10.30 18.99
N ALA A 189 12.31 10.67 18.93
CA ALA A 189 12.85 11.55 17.91
C ALA A 189 13.67 10.73 16.91
N THR A 190 13.85 11.25 15.71
CA THR A 190 14.64 10.56 14.69
C THR A 190 15.38 11.56 13.81
N GLY A 191 16.45 11.12 13.19
CA GLY A 191 17.26 11.87 12.23
C GLY A 191 18.69 11.32 12.13
N ILE A 192 19.51 11.85 11.24
CA ILE A 192 19.16 12.83 10.22
C ILE A 192 18.65 12.06 9.01
N ILE A 193 17.46 12.41 8.51
CA ILE A 193 16.82 11.72 7.39
C ILE A 193 16.60 12.72 6.27
N TYR A 194 16.95 12.37 5.03
CA TYR A 194 16.59 13.19 3.87
C TYR A 194 15.09 13.16 3.58
N GLU A 195 14.52 14.27 3.11
CA GLU A 195 13.09 14.38 2.80
C GLU A 195 12.62 13.43 1.68
N ASN A 196 13.54 12.91 0.86
CA ASN A 196 13.28 11.90 -0.16
C ASN A 196 13.66 10.47 0.27
N ASP A 197 14.01 10.27 1.55
CA ASP A 197 14.28 8.94 2.08
C ASP A 197 12.99 8.14 2.27
N LEU A 198 13.07 6.82 2.07
CA LEU A 198 11.93 5.91 2.27
C LEU A 198 11.40 5.94 3.71
N ASP A 199 12.21 6.27 4.70
CA ASP A 199 11.80 6.37 6.09
C ASP A 199 11.10 7.69 6.42
N TYR A 200 11.27 8.74 5.59
CA TYR A 200 10.80 10.08 5.91
C TYR A 200 9.29 10.21 6.16
N PRO A 201 8.39 9.62 5.33
CA PRO A 201 6.96 9.70 5.58
C PRO A 201 6.55 9.11 6.93
N ALA A 202 7.05 7.92 7.25
CA ALA A 202 6.77 7.26 8.52
C ALA A 202 7.39 8.01 9.71
N ALA A 203 8.61 8.54 9.55
CA ALA A 203 9.26 9.36 10.56
C ALA A 203 8.45 10.63 10.86
N LYS A 204 7.97 11.33 9.83
CA LYS A 204 7.14 12.53 9.94
C LYS A 204 5.79 12.24 10.64
N ALA A 205 5.20 11.08 10.36
CA ALA A 205 3.92 10.67 10.93
C ALA A 205 4.03 10.24 12.39
N LEU A 206 5.07 9.48 12.74
CA LEU A 206 5.15 8.73 14.01
C LEU A 206 6.08 9.35 15.06
N SER A 207 7.06 10.18 14.67
CA SER A 207 7.98 10.76 15.63
C SER A 207 7.40 11.99 16.34
N ALA A 208 7.84 12.23 17.56
CA ALA A 208 7.58 13.46 18.28
C ALA A 208 8.37 14.62 17.66
N GLU A 209 9.61 14.35 17.23
CA GLU A 209 10.48 15.31 16.54
C GLU A 209 11.34 14.62 15.48
N ILE A 210 11.52 15.27 14.34
CA ILE A 210 12.37 14.81 13.24
C ILE A 210 13.43 15.85 12.90
N VAL A 211 14.67 15.41 12.71
CA VAL A 211 15.75 16.20 12.11
C VAL A 211 15.86 15.75 10.66
N SER A 212 15.40 16.59 9.73
CA SER A 212 15.44 16.27 8.30
C SER A 212 16.37 17.21 7.54
N ALA A 213 16.96 16.67 6.47
CA ALA A 213 17.74 17.43 5.51
C ALA A 213 16.98 17.49 4.18
N ARG A 214 17.12 18.58 3.44
CA ARG A 214 16.56 18.71 2.10
C ARG A 214 17.17 17.68 1.16
N SER A 215 16.34 17.17 0.26
CA SER A 215 16.77 16.21 -0.76
C SER A 215 17.98 16.71 -1.54
N PHE A 216 19.02 15.90 -1.62
CA PHE A 216 20.26 16.16 -2.37
C PHE A 216 21.11 17.36 -1.87
N GLU A 217 20.73 17.99 -0.77
CA GLU A 217 21.56 19.05 -0.15
C GLU A 217 22.53 18.44 0.88
N PRO A 218 23.71 19.04 1.08
CA PRO A 218 24.62 18.61 2.12
C PRO A 218 24.00 18.79 3.52
N VAL A 219 24.26 17.85 4.40
CA VAL A 219 23.92 17.99 5.82
C VAL A 219 24.95 18.91 6.47
N ASP A 220 24.51 20.01 7.03
CA ASP A 220 25.37 20.98 7.71
C ASP A 220 25.61 20.58 9.18
N ASP A 221 26.59 21.24 9.79
CA ASP A 221 26.93 20.98 11.20
C ASP A 221 25.82 21.42 12.17
N ALA A 222 24.95 22.38 11.78
CA ALA A 222 23.83 22.80 12.61
C ALA A 222 22.79 21.70 12.78
N LEU A 223 22.48 20.96 11.71
CA LEU A 223 21.59 19.80 11.79
C LEU A 223 22.21 18.68 12.64
N ILE A 224 23.53 18.48 12.55
CA ILE A 224 24.21 17.47 13.37
C ILE A 224 24.16 17.85 14.86
N GLU A 225 24.41 19.11 15.19
CA GLU A 225 24.33 19.55 16.59
C GLU A 225 22.89 19.49 17.11
N LYS A 226 21.88 19.86 16.32
CA LYS A 226 20.48 19.66 16.69
C LYS A 226 20.15 18.19 17.00
N ALA A 227 20.63 17.26 16.16
CA ALA A 227 20.43 15.84 16.40
C ALA A 227 21.14 15.34 17.69
N LYS A 228 22.33 15.87 18.00
CA LYS A 228 23.02 15.56 19.26
C LYS A 228 22.28 16.09 20.47
N GLU A 229 21.72 17.30 20.42
CA GLU A 229 20.89 17.86 21.48
C GLU A 229 19.69 16.96 21.79
N LEU A 230 19.04 16.42 20.74
CA LEU A 230 17.94 15.44 20.92
C LEU A 230 18.44 14.12 21.49
N ILE A 231 19.61 13.63 21.07
CA ILE A 231 20.24 12.45 21.65
C ILE A 231 20.49 12.68 23.17
N ASP A 232 20.98 13.85 23.54
CA ASP A 232 21.23 14.17 24.95
C ASP A 232 19.95 14.25 25.78
N ALA A 233 18.86 14.73 25.19
CA ALA A 233 17.55 14.79 25.85
C ALA A 233 16.88 13.41 25.98
N CYS A 234 17.24 12.43 25.16
CA CYS A 234 16.67 11.09 25.17
C CYS A 234 17.36 10.16 26.19
N GLU A 235 16.62 9.17 26.67
CA GLU A 235 17.09 8.14 27.59
C GLU A 235 17.97 7.08 26.87
N GLY A 236 17.72 6.86 25.57
CA GLY A 236 18.46 5.89 24.79
C GLY A 236 18.45 6.16 23.30
N VAL A 237 19.35 5.51 22.58
CA VAL A 237 19.50 5.64 21.12
C VAL A 237 19.42 4.27 20.47
N ILE A 238 18.55 4.16 19.48
CA ILE A 238 18.45 3.01 18.60
C ILE A 238 19.15 3.35 17.29
N CYS A 239 19.97 2.44 16.80
CA CYS A 239 20.55 2.55 15.47
C CYS A 239 20.12 1.35 14.64
N ASP A 240 19.28 1.57 13.63
CA ASP A 240 18.80 0.53 12.72
C ASP A 240 19.80 0.22 11.58
N ARG A 241 20.96 0.86 11.62
CA ARG A 241 22.00 0.74 10.58
C ARG A 241 23.22 0.06 11.12
N THR A 242 23.76 -0.86 10.33
CA THR A 242 25.04 -1.56 10.62
C THR A 242 26.20 -0.93 9.88
N GLU A 243 25.93 -0.22 8.77
CA GLU A 243 26.92 0.41 7.92
C GLU A 243 26.45 1.79 7.46
N PHE A 244 27.39 2.72 7.33
CA PHE A 244 27.14 4.07 6.87
C PHE A 244 27.91 4.33 5.57
N GLY A 245 27.18 4.64 4.50
CA GLY A 245 27.78 4.98 3.21
C GLY A 245 28.53 6.31 3.22
N THR A 246 29.29 6.57 2.17
CA THR A 246 30.11 7.79 2.05
C THR A 246 29.28 9.08 2.20
N TYR A 247 28.06 9.06 1.71
CA TYR A 247 27.14 10.22 1.77
C TYR A 247 26.35 10.32 3.07
N GLU A 248 26.53 9.40 4.01
CA GLU A 248 25.79 9.33 5.29
C GLU A 248 26.73 9.40 6.51
N GLN A 249 27.91 9.95 6.33
CA GLN A 249 28.89 10.08 7.41
C GLN A 249 28.38 10.94 8.59
N PHE A 250 27.37 11.78 8.36
CA PHE A 250 26.68 12.49 9.45
C PHE A 250 26.00 11.53 10.41
N ASN A 251 25.35 10.46 9.95
CA ASN A 251 24.75 9.44 10.80
C ASN A 251 25.82 8.55 11.49
N SER A 252 26.97 8.30 10.87
CA SER A 252 28.12 7.68 11.55
C SER A 252 28.60 8.53 12.73
N ARG A 253 28.71 9.85 12.54
CA ARG A 253 29.09 10.78 13.61
C ARG A 253 28.08 10.78 14.77
N LEU A 254 26.77 10.70 14.48
CA LEU A 254 25.73 10.58 15.51
C LEU A 254 25.81 9.24 16.24
N TYR A 255 26.08 8.16 15.53
CA TYR A 255 26.26 6.85 16.16
C TYR A 255 27.48 6.83 17.09
N GLU A 256 28.63 7.33 16.63
CA GLU A 256 29.84 7.44 17.43
C GLU A 256 29.60 8.31 18.68
N TYR A 257 28.87 9.42 18.52
CA TYR A 257 28.46 10.26 19.64
C TYR A 257 27.58 9.49 20.64
N ALA A 258 26.56 8.79 20.18
CA ALA A 258 25.69 7.99 21.03
C ALA A 258 26.44 6.85 21.75
N VAL A 259 27.43 6.24 21.11
CA VAL A 259 28.33 5.28 21.75
C VAL A 259 29.15 5.95 22.87
N SER A 260 29.71 7.14 22.62
CA SER A 260 30.53 7.88 23.58
C SER A 260 29.75 8.31 24.81
N THR A 261 28.45 8.59 24.67
CA THR A 261 27.55 8.94 25.78
C THR A 261 26.95 7.73 26.49
N GLY A 262 27.21 6.52 26.00
CA GLY A 262 26.72 5.26 26.60
C GLY A 262 25.23 5.02 26.41
N LYS A 263 24.58 5.73 25.47
CA LYS A 263 23.11 5.69 25.27
C LYS A 263 22.64 4.65 24.26
N ILE A 264 23.53 3.93 23.58
CA ILE A 264 23.15 2.93 22.58
C ILE A 264 22.42 1.76 23.20
N ILE A 265 21.19 1.53 22.70
CA ILE A 265 20.40 0.34 22.99
C ILE A 265 20.72 -0.72 21.94
N LYS A 266 21.21 -1.90 22.37
CA LYS A 266 21.62 -2.97 21.43
C LYS A 266 20.40 -3.63 20.75
N ILE A 267 20.50 -3.89 19.44
CA ILE A 267 19.54 -4.68 18.67
C ILE A 267 20.02 -6.14 18.59
N PRO A 268 19.16 -7.18 18.64
CA PRO A 268 17.69 -7.09 18.70
C PRO A 268 17.18 -6.62 20.05
N PHE A 269 16.09 -5.85 20.02
CA PHE A 269 15.41 -5.40 21.20
C PHE A 269 15.05 -6.60 22.07
N HIS A 270 15.79 -6.82 23.15
CA HIS A 270 15.26 -7.61 24.23
C HIS A 270 14.15 -6.78 24.88
N GLU A 271 12.95 -7.33 24.96
CA GLU A 271 11.77 -6.66 25.55
C GLU A 271 12.06 -6.06 26.93
N GLU A 272 13.01 -6.64 27.64
CA GLU A 272 13.49 -6.19 28.95
C GLU A 272 14.18 -4.82 28.93
N GLN A 273 14.86 -4.43 27.85
CA GLN A 273 15.57 -3.14 27.76
C GLN A 273 14.62 -1.95 27.48
N LEU A 274 13.50 -2.21 26.81
CA LEU A 274 12.46 -1.19 26.58
C LEU A 274 11.44 -1.14 27.72
N ALA A 275 11.34 -2.19 28.54
CA ALA A 275 10.51 -2.20 29.73
C ALA A 275 11.13 -1.40 30.90
N GLN A 276 12.41 -1.05 30.81
CA GLN A 276 13.14 -0.21 31.79
C GLN A 276 13.15 1.28 31.37
N LEU A 277 12.74 1.60 30.16
CA LEU A 277 12.43 2.94 29.68
C LEU A 277 10.94 3.22 29.97
#